data_e488059c7e19a7b013cc0eeaee72a26c
#
_entry.id   e488059c7e19a7b013cc0eeaee72a26c
#
_cell.length_a   1.000
_cell.length_b   1.000
_cell.length_c   1.000
_cell.angle_alpha   90.00
_cell.angle_beta   90.00
_cell.angle_gamma   90.00
#
_symmetry.space_group_name_H-M   'P 1'
#
loop_
_entity.id
_entity.type
_entity.pdbx_description
1 polymer ?
#
loop_
_entity_poly.entity_id
_entity_poly.type
_entity_poly.pdbx_seq_one_letter_code
_entity_poly.pdbx_strand_id
1 'polypeptide(L)'
;MASMRAMMQSVSLQEQYDENAKWLISQKPFLANILVRTVKEFEGLDPKEVEKLIEGNPSVGATPVEEGLTNEKREDGTTEISGMNTEKKVHNEGVVYFDVLFYVRMHQNLAKVIVNIELQKKEPTLYDIEMRGIFYAAREISSQLDREFKIPHYNNIKKVYSIWICMNARENSLNKIILKKEDIIGYSRWKECYSVLNLVIIRLGRKVTEDQNQELHRFLGTIFGRDLQLSEKEAILEKEFGIDLDYEKKERLAEMCNLGEGIWETALEQGIEQGIEQGIEQGIEQGKISGIIETCRKLNLSEAEIVEKIKEIMHISEDEAKWIVQSFEIHNF
;
A
#
# COMPACT_ATOMS: atom_id res chain seq x y z
N MET A 1 -6.26 -24.13 18.22
CA MET A 1 -4.79 -23.98 18.44
C MET A 1 -3.99 -24.00 17.14
N ALA A 2 -4.30 -24.82 16.15
CA ALA A 2 -3.62 -24.80 14.83
C ALA A 2 -3.82 -23.48 14.09
N SER A 3 -5.05 -22.97 14.01
CA SER A 3 -5.40 -21.67 13.37
C SER A 3 -4.64 -20.48 13.97
N MET A 4 -4.50 -20.43 15.30
CA MET A 4 -3.79 -19.33 15.97
C MET A 4 -2.28 -19.37 15.72
N ARG A 5 -1.69 -20.55 15.58
CA ARG A 5 -0.28 -20.74 15.23
C ARG A 5 0.00 -20.34 13.77
N ALA A 6 -0.86 -20.75 12.84
CA ALA A 6 -0.78 -20.35 11.43
C ALA A 6 -0.94 -18.83 11.26
N MET A 7 -1.84 -18.21 12.03
CA MET A 7 -2.05 -16.75 12.01
C MET A 7 -0.83 -16.00 12.54
N MET A 8 -0.21 -16.45 13.64
CA MET A 8 1.03 -15.87 14.16
C MET A 8 2.20 -16.04 13.18
N GLN A 9 2.29 -17.17 12.51
CA GLN A 9 3.33 -17.45 11.54
C GLN A 9 3.17 -16.58 10.28
N SER A 10 1.95 -16.36 9.80
CA SER A 10 1.68 -15.48 8.66
C SER A 10 1.98 -14.00 8.96
N VAL A 11 1.71 -13.54 10.18
CA VAL A 11 2.06 -12.18 10.63
C VAL A 11 3.58 -11.99 10.61
N SER A 12 4.34 -12.94 11.18
CA SER A 12 5.81 -12.88 11.18
C SER A 12 6.40 -12.88 9.76
N LEU A 13 5.88 -13.70 8.84
CA LEU A 13 6.33 -13.71 7.43
C LEU A 13 6.02 -12.39 6.73
N GLN A 14 4.86 -11.81 7.02
CA GLN A 14 4.47 -10.51 6.45
C GLN A 14 5.36 -9.37 6.94
N GLU A 15 5.70 -9.35 8.23
CA GLU A 15 6.60 -8.33 8.80
C GLU A 15 8.00 -8.42 8.17
N GLN A 16 8.55 -9.63 8.02
CA GLN A 16 9.84 -9.84 7.37
C GLN A 16 9.83 -9.43 5.89
N TYR A 17 8.75 -9.75 5.17
CA TYR A 17 8.58 -9.30 3.78
C TYR A 17 8.58 -7.77 3.68
N ASP A 18 7.84 -7.09 4.57
CA ASP A 18 7.77 -5.63 4.62
C ASP A 18 9.13 -5.01 4.91
N GLU A 19 9.86 -5.55 5.86
CA GLU A 19 11.20 -5.07 6.22
C GLU A 19 12.15 -5.17 5.02
N ASN A 20 12.21 -6.32 4.35
CA ASN A 20 13.04 -6.51 3.17
C ASN A 20 12.61 -5.60 2.00
N ALA A 21 11.30 -5.43 1.77
CA ALA A 21 10.76 -4.56 0.75
C ALA A 21 11.12 -3.09 1.00
N LYS A 22 10.96 -2.61 2.23
CA LYS A 22 11.34 -1.25 2.63
C LYS A 22 12.84 -1.02 2.50
N TRP A 23 13.63 -1.99 2.93
CA TRP A 23 15.09 -1.92 2.79
C TRP A 23 15.53 -1.84 1.32
N LEU A 24 15.01 -2.71 0.44
CA LEU A 24 15.32 -2.68 -0.99
C LEU A 24 14.94 -1.34 -1.62
N ILE A 25 13.70 -0.89 -1.39
CA ILE A 25 13.22 0.38 -1.95
C ILE A 25 14.01 1.58 -1.41
N SER A 26 14.55 1.52 -0.19
CA SER A 26 15.37 2.58 0.38
C SER A 26 16.75 2.72 -0.26
N GLN A 27 17.21 1.72 -1.02
CA GLN A 27 18.48 1.80 -1.70
C GLN A 27 18.43 2.83 -2.84
N LYS A 28 19.46 3.69 -2.93
CA LYS A 28 19.50 4.82 -3.89
C LYS A 28 19.23 4.45 -5.34
N PRO A 29 19.76 3.35 -5.90
CA PRO A 29 19.47 2.94 -7.27
C PRO A 29 17.98 2.64 -7.51
N PHE A 30 17.30 2.04 -6.52
CA PHE A 30 15.86 1.76 -6.60
C PHE A 30 15.05 3.04 -6.50
N LEU A 31 15.36 3.92 -5.56
CA LEU A 31 14.73 5.23 -5.42
C LEU A 31 14.90 6.07 -6.69
N ALA A 32 16.08 6.13 -7.25
CA ALA A 32 16.35 6.88 -8.47
C ALA A 32 15.47 6.41 -9.64
N ASN A 33 15.30 5.10 -9.81
CA ASN A 33 14.41 4.52 -10.81
C ASN A 33 12.93 4.87 -10.60
N ILE A 34 12.48 5.00 -9.35
CA ILE A 34 11.14 5.50 -9.03
C ILE A 34 11.02 6.99 -9.34
N LEU A 35 12.01 7.78 -8.90
CA LEU A 35 11.97 9.24 -8.99
C LEU A 35 11.95 9.76 -10.43
N VAL A 36 12.75 9.18 -11.34
CA VAL A 36 12.76 9.61 -12.75
C VAL A 36 11.42 9.40 -13.45
N ARG A 37 10.56 8.53 -12.91
CA ARG A 37 9.25 8.20 -13.50
C ARG A 37 8.06 8.80 -12.74
N THR A 38 8.30 9.40 -11.56
CA THR A 38 7.22 9.95 -10.72
C THR A 38 7.38 11.44 -10.44
N VAL A 39 8.61 11.93 -10.37
CA VAL A 39 8.95 13.31 -10.03
C VAL A 39 9.24 14.09 -11.30
N LYS A 40 8.40 15.08 -11.60
CA LYS A 40 8.48 15.85 -12.85
C LYS A 40 9.85 16.47 -13.10
N GLU A 41 10.52 16.90 -12.04
CA GLU A 41 11.82 17.56 -12.10
C GLU A 41 12.97 16.61 -12.53
N PHE A 42 12.74 15.33 -12.48
CA PHE A 42 13.70 14.28 -12.86
C PHE A 42 13.31 13.53 -14.15
N GLU A 43 12.19 13.95 -14.76
CA GLU A 43 11.72 13.34 -16.01
C GLU A 43 12.78 13.45 -17.11
N GLY A 44 13.13 12.32 -17.71
CA GLY A 44 14.14 12.23 -18.77
C GLY A 44 15.60 12.23 -18.30
N LEU A 45 15.89 12.29 -17.01
CA LEU A 45 17.23 12.12 -16.47
C LEU A 45 17.61 10.65 -16.36
N ASP A 46 18.92 10.38 -16.43
CA ASP A 46 19.45 9.05 -16.13
C ASP A 46 19.28 8.74 -14.62
N PRO A 47 18.76 7.57 -14.23
CA PRO A 47 18.66 7.17 -12.83
C PRO A 47 19.98 7.31 -12.06
N LYS A 48 21.14 7.04 -12.68
CA LYS A 48 22.46 7.21 -12.06
C LYS A 48 22.81 8.66 -11.74
N GLU A 49 22.26 9.62 -12.49
CA GLU A 49 22.41 11.04 -12.16
C GLU A 49 21.52 11.42 -10.99
N VAL A 50 20.28 10.94 -10.96
CA VAL A 50 19.34 11.20 -9.86
C VAL A 50 19.78 10.53 -8.57
N GLU A 51 20.39 9.37 -8.63
CA GLU A 51 21.00 8.69 -7.47
C GLU A 51 21.97 9.59 -6.70
N LYS A 52 22.79 10.38 -7.40
CA LYS A 52 23.75 11.32 -6.81
C LYS A 52 23.08 12.52 -6.14
N LEU A 53 21.83 12.80 -6.50
CA LEU A 53 21.03 13.89 -5.93
C LEU A 53 20.32 13.50 -4.63
N ILE A 54 20.23 12.20 -4.33
CA ILE A 54 19.61 11.69 -3.09
C ILE A 54 20.57 11.97 -1.93
N GLU A 55 20.11 12.80 -0.97
CA GLU A 55 20.91 13.19 0.19
C GLU A 55 20.94 12.09 1.24
N GLY A 56 22.12 11.89 1.84
CA GLY A 56 22.35 10.98 2.96
C GLY A 56 21.97 9.53 2.65
N ASN A 57 21.61 8.80 3.69
CA ASN A 57 20.99 7.49 3.60
C ASN A 57 19.49 7.65 3.88
N PRO A 58 18.61 7.17 2.98
CA PRO A 58 17.17 7.21 3.22
C PRO A 58 16.81 6.51 4.52
N SER A 59 15.93 7.12 5.32
CA SER A 59 15.46 6.55 6.57
C SER A 59 14.36 5.54 6.30
N VAL A 60 14.50 4.36 6.85
CA VAL A 60 13.47 3.29 6.81
C VAL A 60 12.73 3.29 8.14
N GLY A 61 11.41 3.35 8.10
CA GLY A 61 10.59 3.51 9.30
C GLY A 61 10.51 2.28 10.16
N ALA A 62 11.13 2.39 11.32
CA ALA A 62 10.84 1.55 12.49
C ALA A 62 11.10 2.28 13.82
N THR A 63 11.49 3.56 13.80
CA THR A 63 11.86 4.28 15.03
C THR A 63 10.90 5.42 15.30
N PRO A 64 10.25 5.45 16.48
CA PRO A 64 9.46 6.60 16.91
C PRO A 64 10.37 7.80 17.14
N VAL A 65 9.86 8.95 16.75
CA VAL A 65 10.61 10.17 16.85
C VAL A 65 9.93 11.17 17.76
N GLU A 66 10.72 11.67 18.70
CA GLU A 66 10.37 12.81 19.51
C GLU A 66 10.52 14.12 18.74
N GLU A 67 9.63 15.08 18.98
CA GLU A 67 9.71 16.44 18.43
C GLU A 67 11.09 17.07 18.73
N GLY A 68 11.74 17.59 17.72
CA GLY A 68 12.89 18.50 17.86
C GLY A 68 14.28 17.91 17.68
N LEU A 69 14.46 16.61 17.48
CA LEU A 69 15.80 15.95 17.44
C LEU A 69 16.42 15.74 16.06
N THR A 70 15.98 16.44 15.02
CA THR A 70 16.43 16.20 13.64
C THR A 70 17.66 17.04 13.20
N ASN A 71 18.18 17.93 14.01
CA ASN A 71 19.34 18.76 13.69
C ASN A 71 20.38 18.66 14.80
N GLU A 72 21.17 17.60 14.82
CA GLU A 72 22.44 17.66 15.52
C GLU A 72 23.38 18.61 14.76
N LYS A 73 23.71 19.74 15.41
CA LYS A 73 24.83 20.59 14.97
C LYS A 73 26.10 19.88 15.36
N ARG A 74 26.91 19.52 14.38
CA ARG A 74 28.32 19.17 14.65
C ARG A 74 29.05 20.37 15.23
N GLU A 75 30.05 20.12 16.05
CA GLU A 75 30.93 21.15 16.63
C GLU A 75 31.64 22.01 15.59
N ASP A 76 31.71 21.55 14.32
CA ASP A 76 32.31 22.26 13.20
C ASP A 76 31.31 23.20 12.48
N GLY A 77 30.10 23.31 12.94
CA GLY A 77 29.04 24.17 12.35
C GLY A 77 28.39 23.62 11.09
N THR A 78 28.74 22.44 10.63
CA THR A 78 28.08 21.77 9.52
C THR A 78 26.81 21.05 10.02
N THR A 79 25.70 21.21 9.30
CA THR A 79 24.46 20.50 9.60
C THR A 79 24.46 19.19 8.84
N GLU A 80 24.72 18.10 9.52
CA GLU A 80 24.45 16.77 8.96
C GLU A 80 22.98 16.46 9.20
N ILE A 81 22.28 16.06 8.14
CA ILE A 81 20.92 15.52 8.29
C ILE A 81 21.09 14.07 8.70
N SER A 82 21.30 13.84 10.00
CA SER A 82 21.28 12.50 10.55
C SER A 82 19.82 12.06 10.69
N GLY A 83 19.48 10.95 10.04
CA GLY A 83 18.27 10.19 10.20
C GLY A 83 16.97 11.03 10.26
N MET A 84 16.26 11.08 9.15
CA MET A 84 14.91 11.65 9.18
C MET A 84 14.00 10.74 9.99
N ASN A 85 13.33 11.36 10.92
CA ASN A 85 12.37 10.71 11.77
C ASN A 85 11.14 10.31 10.97
N THR A 86 10.84 9.03 10.91
CA THR A 86 9.72 8.48 10.15
C THR A 86 8.38 8.59 10.89
N GLU A 87 8.41 8.94 12.19
CA GLU A 87 7.21 9.14 13.01
C GLU A 87 7.03 10.61 13.37
N LYS A 88 5.83 11.14 13.15
CA LYS A 88 5.43 12.47 13.60
C LYS A 88 4.27 12.37 14.57
N LYS A 89 4.54 12.70 15.84
CA LYS A 89 3.49 12.96 16.83
C LYS A 89 3.01 14.39 16.67
N VAL A 90 1.73 14.58 16.39
CA VAL A 90 1.04 15.83 16.61
C VAL A 90 0.33 15.73 17.94
N HIS A 91 0.42 16.76 18.76
CA HIS A 91 -0.23 16.79 20.08
C HIS A 91 -1.72 16.49 19.90
N ASN A 92 -2.20 15.41 20.52
CA ASN A 92 -3.57 14.86 20.41
C ASN A 92 -3.99 14.21 19.08
N GLU A 93 -3.09 14.04 18.11
CA GLU A 93 -3.40 13.36 16.87
C GLU A 93 -2.40 12.23 16.68
N GLY A 94 -2.74 11.00 16.78
CA GLY A 94 -1.93 9.79 16.68
C GLY A 94 -0.61 9.87 15.87
N VAL A 95 0.25 8.91 16.03
CA VAL A 95 1.55 8.83 15.36
C VAL A 95 1.35 8.46 13.90
N VAL A 96 2.01 9.17 12.97
CA VAL A 96 2.08 8.83 11.55
C VAL A 96 3.45 8.26 11.25
N TYR A 97 3.47 7.06 10.69
CA TYR A 97 4.70 6.36 10.30
C TYR A 97 4.87 6.46 8.80
N PHE A 98 6.11 6.70 8.35
CA PHE A 98 6.49 6.66 6.94
C PHE A 98 7.40 5.48 6.68
N ASP A 99 7.21 4.81 5.56
CA ASP A 99 8.02 3.63 5.22
C ASP A 99 9.44 4.03 4.81
N VAL A 100 9.57 4.99 3.89
CA VAL A 100 10.87 5.52 3.45
C VAL A 100 10.76 7.04 3.28
N LEU A 101 11.60 7.78 3.97
CA LEU A 101 11.63 9.25 3.96
C LEU A 101 13.05 9.75 3.66
N PHE A 102 13.20 10.68 2.70
CA PHE A 102 14.49 11.23 2.30
C PHE A 102 14.37 12.58 1.58
N TYR A 103 15.50 13.25 1.40
CA TYR A 103 15.61 14.49 0.62
C TYR A 103 16.31 14.23 -0.71
N VAL A 104 15.88 14.98 -1.73
CA VAL A 104 16.53 14.99 -3.03
C VAL A 104 16.85 16.43 -3.45
N ARG A 105 18.05 16.69 -3.94
CA ARG A 105 18.44 17.98 -4.49
C ARG A 105 17.89 18.16 -5.91
N MET A 106 17.48 19.36 -6.23
CA MET A 106 17.12 19.71 -7.59
C MET A 106 18.31 20.33 -8.34
N HIS A 107 18.46 20.03 -9.62
CA HIS A 107 19.63 20.39 -10.44
C HIS A 107 19.92 21.88 -10.55
N GLN A 108 18.95 22.78 -10.37
CA GLN A 108 19.14 24.21 -10.60
C GLN A 108 18.86 25.11 -9.39
N ASN A 109 18.28 24.58 -8.35
CA ASN A 109 18.01 25.28 -7.11
C ASN A 109 18.22 24.31 -5.95
N LEU A 110 18.81 24.80 -4.87
CA LEU A 110 18.97 24.08 -3.60
C LEU A 110 17.62 23.69 -2.94
N ALA A 111 16.56 23.60 -3.74
CA ALA A 111 15.25 23.17 -3.26
C ALA A 111 15.30 21.68 -2.96
N LYS A 112 15.02 21.32 -1.72
CA LYS A 112 14.86 19.92 -1.30
C LYS A 112 13.46 19.45 -1.64
N VAL A 113 13.35 18.23 -2.11
CA VAL A 113 12.10 17.50 -2.25
C VAL A 113 12.04 16.50 -1.11
N ILE A 114 10.97 16.52 -0.37
CA ILE A 114 10.69 15.51 0.64
C ILE A 114 9.92 14.40 -0.06
N VAL A 115 10.45 13.20 -0.06
CA VAL A 115 9.81 12.04 -0.68
C VAL A 115 9.49 11.03 0.41
N ASN A 116 8.26 10.63 0.44
CA ASN A 116 7.76 9.56 1.28
C ASN A 116 7.25 8.44 0.39
N ILE A 117 7.73 7.23 0.59
CA ILE A 117 7.26 6.04 -0.13
C ILE A 117 6.55 5.13 0.87
N GLU A 118 5.31 4.81 0.55
CA GLU A 118 4.45 3.93 1.33
C GLU A 118 4.15 2.65 0.57
N LEU A 119 4.38 1.52 1.21
CA LEU A 119 4.09 0.20 0.66
C LEU A 119 2.76 -0.31 1.22
N GLN A 120 1.75 -0.45 0.36
CA GLN A 120 0.45 -0.98 0.73
C GLN A 120 0.22 -2.35 0.10
N LYS A 121 0.15 -3.41 0.92
CA LYS A 121 -0.09 -4.78 0.44
C LYS A 121 -1.50 -5.00 -0.09
N LYS A 122 -2.48 -4.26 0.42
CA LYS A 122 -3.89 -4.36 0.05
C LYS A 122 -4.55 -3.00 0.20
N GLU A 123 -5.37 -2.62 -0.77
CA GLU A 123 -6.16 -1.38 -0.65
C GLU A 123 -7.12 -1.47 0.53
N PRO A 124 -7.23 -0.39 1.32
CA PRO A 124 -8.20 -0.33 2.41
C PRO A 124 -9.63 -0.31 1.85
N THR A 125 -10.55 -0.97 2.56
CA THR A 125 -11.97 -1.01 2.18
C THR A 125 -12.83 0.05 2.89
N LEU A 126 -12.29 0.67 3.93
CA LEU A 126 -13.01 1.63 4.78
C LEU A 126 -12.82 3.09 4.36
N TYR A 127 -11.81 3.38 3.54
CA TYR A 127 -11.47 4.73 3.08
C TYR A 127 -10.68 4.68 1.77
N ASP A 128 -10.72 5.78 1.02
CA ASP A 128 -9.93 5.96 -0.19
C ASP A 128 -8.46 6.25 0.17
N ILE A 129 -7.53 5.52 -0.42
CA ILE A 129 -6.10 5.67 -0.15
C ILE A 129 -5.58 7.06 -0.52
N GLU A 130 -6.24 7.69 -1.51
CA GLU A 130 -6.00 9.06 -1.94
C GLU A 130 -6.17 10.05 -0.78
N MET A 131 -7.22 9.90 0.01
CA MET A 131 -7.50 10.78 1.16
C MET A 131 -6.44 10.63 2.24
N ARG A 132 -5.99 9.40 2.51
CA ARG A 132 -4.89 9.14 3.43
C ARG A 132 -3.58 9.75 2.91
N GLY A 133 -3.30 9.58 1.62
CA GLY A 133 -2.11 10.14 0.97
C GLY A 133 -2.08 11.67 1.01
N ILE A 134 -3.21 12.33 0.75
CA ILE A 134 -3.35 13.79 0.87
C ILE A 134 -3.09 14.24 2.32
N PHE A 135 -3.68 13.55 3.30
CA PHE A 135 -3.48 13.86 4.71
C PHE A 135 -2.00 13.75 5.11
N TYR A 136 -1.30 12.69 4.69
CA TYR A 136 0.12 12.50 4.96
C TYR A 136 0.98 13.57 4.29
N ALA A 137 0.74 13.89 3.03
CA ALA A 137 1.46 14.94 2.32
C ALA A 137 1.23 16.33 2.96
N ALA A 138 0.01 16.63 3.40
CA ALA A 138 -0.32 17.88 4.10
C ALA A 138 0.41 17.97 5.46
N ARG A 139 0.50 16.87 6.20
CA ARG A 139 1.28 16.82 7.44
C ARG A 139 2.76 17.05 7.20
N GLU A 140 3.35 16.49 6.11
CA GLU A 140 4.73 16.77 5.74
C GLU A 140 4.96 18.24 5.40
N ILE A 141 4.02 18.89 4.73
CA ILE A 141 4.09 20.33 4.46
C ILE A 141 4.04 21.12 5.78
N SER A 142 3.06 20.83 6.63
CA SER A 142 2.87 21.54 7.91
C SER A 142 4.08 21.40 8.84
N SER A 143 4.68 20.24 8.88
CA SER A 143 5.80 19.92 9.77
C SER A 143 7.12 20.58 9.40
N GLN A 144 7.19 21.28 8.27
CA GLN A 144 8.38 22.02 7.84
C GLN A 144 8.58 23.33 8.63
N LEU A 145 7.53 23.82 9.32
CA LEU A 145 7.64 25.02 10.18
C LEU A 145 8.70 24.76 11.27
N ASP A 146 9.54 25.77 11.49
CA ASP A 146 10.71 25.79 12.40
C ASP A 146 11.85 24.81 12.04
N ARG A 147 11.67 23.95 11.03
CA ARG A 147 12.67 23.01 10.52
C ARG A 147 13.25 23.47 9.19
N GLU A 148 12.41 23.65 8.18
CA GLU A 148 12.82 24.10 6.84
C GLU A 148 12.64 25.61 6.66
N PHE A 149 11.68 26.21 7.34
CA PHE A 149 11.43 27.65 7.30
C PHE A 149 10.92 28.16 8.65
N LYS A 150 11.05 29.49 8.85
CA LYS A 150 10.50 30.23 9.97
C LYS A 150 9.53 31.30 9.49
N ILE A 151 8.55 31.67 10.31
CA ILE A 151 7.65 32.78 10.02
C ILE A 151 8.46 34.07 9.90
N PRO A 152 8.23 34.92 8.85
CA PRO A 152 7.14 34.86 7.86
C PRO A 152 7.55 34.21 6.51
N HIS A 153 8.59 33.41 6.43
CA HIS A 153 9.22 32.95 5.19
C HIS A 153 8.52 31.71 4.57
N TYR A 154 7.19 31.76 4.40
CA TYR A 154 6.40 30.65 3.85
C TYR A 154 6.79 30.23 2.42
N ASN A 155 7.43 31.14 1.64
CA ASN A 155 7.92 30.79 0.30
C ASN A 155 9.07 29.78 0.30
N ASN A 156 9.65 29.48 1.48
CA ASN A 156 10.71 28.49 1.65
C ASN A 156 10.17 27.08 1.87
N ILE A 157 8.84 26.89 1.87
CA ILE A 157 8.22 25.57 1.94
C ILE A 157 8.75 24.70 0.80
N LYS A 158 9.28 23.54 1.14
CA LYS A 158 9.78 22.56 0.19
C LYS A 158 8.64 21.76 -0.42
N LYS A 159 8.81 21.34 -1.67
CA LYS A 159 7.88 20.42 -2.31
C LYS A 159 7.89 19.08 -1.58
N VAL A 160 6.71 18.52 -1.41
CA VAL A 160 6.49 17.19 -0.89
C VAL A 160 5.99 16.29 -2.00
N TYR A 161 6.65 15.16 -2.18
CA TYR A 161 6.19 14.05 -2.99
C TYR A 161 5.85 12.89 -2.05
N SER A 162 4.58 12.52 -1.98
CA SER A 162 4.12 11.34 -1.27
C SER A 162 3.79 10.27 -2.32
N ILE A 163 4.59 9.20 -2.35
CA ILE A 163 4.51 8.14 -3.36
C ILE A 163 4.00 6.87 -2.68
N TRP A 164 2.87 6.37 -3.15
CA TRP A 164 2.21 5.19 -2.61
C TRP A 164 2.30 4.05 -3.62
N ILE A 165 2.85 2.92 -3.20
CA ILE A 165 2.94 1.70 -3.99
C ILE A 165 1.93 0.70 -3.43
N CYS A 166 0.83 0.52 -4.15
CA CYS A 166 -0.26 -0.37 -3.77
C CYS A 166 -0.11 -1.68 -4.53
N MET A 167 0.17 -2.76 -3.81
CA MET A 167 0.33 -4.09 -4.38
C MET A 167 -1.01 -4.82 -4.49
N ASN A 168 -1.05 -5.86 -5.33
CA ASN A 168 -2.22 -6.73 -5.51
C ASN A 168 -3.48 -6.02 -6.02
N ALA A 169 -3.33 -4.91 -6.71
CA ALA A 169 -4.43 -4.25 -7.40
C ALA A 169 -5.00 -5.13 -8.53
N ARG A 170 -6.20 -4.82 -8.97
CA ARG A 170 -6.83 -5.52 -10.09
C ARG A 170 -6.08 -5.27 -11.40
N GLU A 171 -5.66 -4.02 -11.62
CA GLU A 171 -4.99 -3.55 -12.83
C GLU A 171 -3.89 -2.55 -12.46
N ASN A 172 -2.90 -2.41 -13.35
CA ASN A 172 -1.87 -1.40 -13.23
C ASN A 172 -2.48 0.00 -13.40
N SER A 173 -2.11 0.94 -12.52
CA SER A 173 -2.42 2.34 -12.72
C SER A 173 -1.39 3.26 -12.07
N LEU A 174 -1.23 4.45 -12.65
CA LEU A 174 -0.38 5.52 -12.14
C LEU A 174 -1.21 6.80 -12.12
N ASN A 175 -1.47 7.32 -10.93
CA ASN A 175 -2.27 8.50 -10.72
C ASN A 175 -1.47 9.56 -9.97
N LYS A 176 -1.63 10.83 -10.35
CA LYS A 176 -0.99 11.96 -9.69
C LYS A 176 -2.04 12.99 -9.28
N ILE A 177 -2.00 13.37 -8.01
CA ILE A 177 -2.84 14.42 -7.44
C ILE A 177 -1.93 15.58 -7.09
N ILE A 178 -2.26 16.77 -7.58
CA ILE A 178 -1.49 18.01 -7.39
C ILE A 178 -2.42 19.18 -7.10
N LEU A 179 -1.91 20.19 -6.42
CA LEU A 179 -2.60 21.46 -6.30
C LEU A 179 -2.51 22.24 -7.62
N LYS A 180 -3.65 22.75 -8.07
CA LYS A 180 -3.75 23.60 -9.27
C LYS A 180 -4.40 24.91 -8.92
N LYS A 181 -3.80 26.03 -9.38
CA LYS A 181 -4.43 27.34 -9.32
C LYS A 181 -5.38 27.51 -10.49
N GLU A 182 -6.54 28.09 -10.23
CA GLU A 182 -7.48 28.55 -11.24
C GLU A 182 -7.76 30.04 -11.02
N ASP A 183 -7.56 30.87 -12.06
CA ASP A 183 -7.87 32.29 -12.02
C ASP A 183 -9.33 32.49 -12.47
N ILE A 184 -10.25 32.65 -11.51
CA ILE A 184 -11.68 32.81 -11.77
C ILE A 184 -11.98 34.28 -12.20
N ILE A 185 -11.35 35.27 -11.56
CA ILE A 185 -11.46 36.68 -11.89
C ILE A 185 -10.09 37.33 -11.78
N GLY A 186 -9.63 37.92 -12.87
CA GLY A 186 -8.34 38.59 -12.93
C GLY A 186 -7.17 37.63 -12.87
N TYR A 187 -5.95 38.19 -12.90
CA TYR A 187 -4.70 37.42 -12.83
C TYR A 187 -3.91 37.79 -11.59
N SER A 188 -3.58 36.83 -10.79
CA SER A 188 -2.68 36.99 -9.64
C SER A 188 -1.30 36.45 -9.99
N ARG A 189 -0.27 37.31 -9.93
CA ARG A 189 1.13 36.90 -10.07
C ARG A 189 1.58 36.17 -8.80
N TRP A 190 1.48 34.86 -8.81
CA TRP A 190 2.18 34.05 -7.85
C TRP A 190 3.42 33.46 -8.54
N LYS A 191 4.58 33.86 -8.08
CA LYS A 191 5.83 33.64 -8.81
C LYS A 191 6.30 32.20 -8.83
N GLU A 192 5.86 31.34 -7.94
CA GLU A 192 6.42 29.99 -7.83
C GLU A 192 5.42 28.92 -7.39
N CYS A 193 5.57 27.80 -7.99
CA CYS A 193 5.30 26.45 -7.56
C CYS A 193 4.00 26.16 -6.80
N TYR A 194 2.91 26.05 -7.56
CA TYR A 194 1.64 25.56 -7.06
C TYR A 194 1.70 24.07 -6.61
N SER A 195 2.76 23.35 -7.00
CA SER A 195 2.91 21.94 -6.70
C SER A 195 3.77 21.68 -5.46
N VAL A 196 3.44 22.32 -4.34
CA VAL A 196 4.07 21.99 -3.05
C VAL A 196 3.60 20.62 -2.53
N LEU A 197 2.37 20.20 -2.89
CA LEU A 197 1.81 18.90 -2.59
C LEU A 197 1.74 18.07 -3.88
N ASN A 198 2.42 16.94 -3.91
CA ASN A 198 2.36 15.97 -4.98
C ASN A 198 2.10 14.59 -4.36
N LEU A 199 0.95 14.02 -4.65
CA LEU A 199 0.63 12.66 -4.28
C LEU A 199 0.67 11.80 -5.54
N VAL A 200 1.44 10.73 -5.51
CA VAL A 200 1.55 9.75 -6.59
C VAL A 200 1.08 8.40 -6.07
N ILE A 201 0.11 7.81 -6.75
CA ILE A 201 -0.40 6.49 -6.41
C ILE A 201 -0.10 5.54 -7.55
N ILE A 202 0.65 4.52 -7.27
CA ILE A 202 1.08 3.46 -8.18
C ILE A 202 0.36 2.19 -7.74
N ARG A 203 -0.53 1.67 -8.58
CA ARG A 203 -1.18 0.39 -8.34
C ARG A 203 -0.54 -0.68 -9.19
N LEU A 204 -0.07 -1.74 -8.56
CA LEU A 204 0.55 -2.88 -9.22
C LEU A 204 -0.46 -4.01 -9.33
N GLY A 205 -0.76 -4.40 -10.55
CA GLY A 205 -1.52 -5.59 -10.87
C GLY A 205 -0.76 -6.87 -10.46
N ARG A 206 -1.44 -8.00 -10.54
CA ARG A 206 -0.88 -9.28 -10.07
C ARG A 206 0.23 -9.84 -10.96
N LYS A 207 0.28 -9.43 -12.23
CA LYS A 207 1.28 -9.89 -13.20
C LYS A 207 2.25 -8.77 -13.56
N VAL A 208 3.50 -9.12 -13.72
CA VAL A 208 4.53 -8.21 -14.24
C VAL A 208 4.20 -7.87 -15.69
N THR A 209 4.18 -6.59 -16.02
CA THR A 209 3.88 -6.12 -17.38
C THR A 209 5.12 -6.17 -18.27
N GLU A 210 4.92 -6.46 -19.55
CA GLU A 210 5.93 -6.35 -20.61
C GLU A 210 5.72 -5.10 -21.48
N ASP A 211 4.69 -4.31 -21.19
CA ASP A 211 4.38 -3.08 -21.91
C ASP A 211 5.45 -2.02 -21.64
N GLN A 212 6.14 -1.61 -22.70
CA GLN A 212 7.20 -0.58 -22.65
C GLN A 212 6.71 0.79 -22.19
N ASN A 213 5.41 1.09 -22.33
CA ASN A 213 4.82 2.32 -21.81
C ASN A 213 4.57 2.28 -20.30
N GLN A 214 4.78 1.13 -19.67
CA GLN A 214 4.58 0.90 -18.24
C GLN A 214 5.90 0.56 -17.53
N GLU A 215 6.99 1.22 -17.87
CA GLU A 215 8.33 0.94 -17.30
C GLU A 215 8.35 0.94 -15.76
N LEU A 216 7.63 1.88 -15.12
CA LEU A 216 7.56 1.93 -13.65
C LEU A 216 6.87 0.69 -13.08
N HIS A 217 5.78 0.24 -13.72
CA HIS A 217 5.07 -0.97 -13.29
C HIS A 217 5.91 -2.23 -13.56
N ARG A 218 6.64 -2.28 -14.67
CA ARG A 218 7.58 -3.35 -14.95
C ARG A 218 8.69 -3.39 -13.89
N PHE A 219 9.28 -2.23 -13.58
CA PHE A 219 10.30 -2.11 -12.54
C PHE A 219 9.81 -2.62 -11.17
N LEU A 220 8.73 -2.04 -10.68
CA LEU A 220 8.16 -2.39 -9.39
C LEU A 220 7.57 -3.80 -9.38
N GLY A 221 6.93 -4.21 -10.48
CA GLY A 221 6.44 -5.57 -10.67
C GLY A 221 7.55 -6.60 -10.63
N THR A 222 8.74 -6.30 -11.17
CA THR A 222 9.91 -7.17 -11.07
C THR A 222 10.34 -7.37 -9.62
N ILE A 223 10.29 -6.32 -8.81
CA ILE A 223 10.65 -6.41 -7.39
C ILE A 223 9.60 -7.20 -6.60
N PHE A 224 8.31 -6.83 -6.73
CA PHE A 224 7.21 -7.29 -5.88
C PHE A 224 6.38 -8.43 -6.49
N GLY A 225 6.44 -8.64 -7.81
CA GLY A 225 5.69 -9.68 -8.50
C GLY A 225 6.15 -11.08 -8.11
N ARG A 226 5.25 -12.06 -8.27
CA ARG A 226 5.49 -13.47 -7.91
C ARG A 226 5.66 -14.37 -9.13
N ASP A 227 5.34 -13.88 -10.30
CA ASP A 227 5.33 -14.61 -11.56
C ASP A 227 6.72 -14.72 -12.22
N LEU A 228 7.75 -14.08 -11.63
CA LEU A 228 9.13 -14.16 -12.08
C LEU A 228 10.00 -14.93 -11.07
N GLN A 229 10.85 -15.80 -11.61
CA GLN A 229 11.90 -16.45 -10.83
C GLN A 229 12.99 -15.45 -10.41
N LEU A 230 13.69 -15.74 -9.31
CA LEU A 230 14.75 -14.86 -8.79
C LEU A 230 15.78 -14.46 -9.86
N SER A 231 16.27 -15.44 -10.65
CA SER A 231 17.23 -15.19 -11.73
C SER A 231 16.70 -14.28 -12.84
N GLU A 232 15.39 -14.34 -13.12
CA GLU A 232 14.75 -13.45 -14.09
C GLU A 232 14.65 -12.03 -13.54
N LYS A 233 14.27 -11.89 -12.26
CA LYS A 233 14.24 -10.59 -11.57
C LYS A 233 15.61 -9.93 -11.56
N GLU A 234 16.66 -10.66 -11.18
CA GLU A 234 18.04 -10.17 -11.22
C GLU A 234 18.42 -9.69 -12.63
N ALA A 235 18.16 -10.51 -13.64
CA ALA A 235 18.49 -10.17 -15.02
C ALA A 235 17.75 -8.91 -15.53
N ILE A 236 16.49 -8.73 -15.15
CA ILE A 236 15.70 -7.54 -15.53
C ILE A 236 16.25 -6.31 -14.81
N LEU A 237 16.46 -6.38 -13.49
CA LEU A 237 16.97 -5.26 -12.69
C LEU A 237 18.36 -4.81 -13.15
N GLU A 238 19.24 -5.74 -13.46
CA GLU A 238 20.59 -5.42 -13.95
C GLU A 238 20.60 -4.89 -15.38
N LYS A 239 19.90 -5.56 -16.32
CA LYS A 239 19.99 -5.24 -17.76
C LYS A 239 19.07 -4.12 -18.21
N GLU A 240 17.82 -4.08 -17.70
CA GLU A 240 16.84 -3.08 -18.14
C GLU A 240 16.90 -1.81 -17.29
N PHE A 241 17.17 -1.93 -15.96
CA PHE A 241 17.14 -0.80 -15.02
C PHE A 241 18.54 -0.37 -14.53
N GLY A 242 19.58 -1.07 -14.94
CA GLY A 242 20.97 -0.70 -14.65
C GLY A 242 21.34 -0.74 -13.16
N ILE A 243 20.60 -1.54 -12.38
CA ILE A 243 20.83 -1.68 -10.95
C ILE A 243 21.94 -2.71 -10.72
N ASP A 244 23.00 -2.28 -10.04
CA ASP A 244 24.03 -3.20 -9.57
C ASP A 244 23.54 -3.93 -8.31
N LEU A 245 23.30 -5.22 -8.44
CA LEU A 245 22.83 -6.10 -7.38
C LEU A 245 24.04 -6.73 -6.67
N ASP A 246 24.53 -6.06 -5.62
CA ASP A 246 25.50 -6.66 -4.70
C ASP A 246 24.89 -7.84 -3.91
N TYR A 247 25.71 -8.51 -3.12
CA TYR A 247 25.30 -9.70 -2.37
C TYR A 247 24.09 -9.43 -1.46
N GLU A 248 24.06 -8.30 -0.75
CA GLU A 248 23.01 -7.98 0.20
C GLU A 248 21.66 -7.73 -0.51
N LYS A 249 21.66 -7.00 -1.64
CA LYS A 249 20.47 -6.78 -2.44
C LYS A 249 19.91 -8.08 -3.02
N LYS A 250 20.79 -8.99 -3.49
CA LYS A 250 20.39 -10.32 -3.99
C LYS A 250 19.79 -11.17 -2.88
N GLU A 251 20.41 -11.17 -1.70
CA GLU A 251 19.92 -11.91 -0.53
C GLU A 251 18.52 -11.42 -0.11
N ARG A 252 18.33 -10.09 0.02
CA ARG A 252 17.02 -9.50 0.37
C ARG A 252 15.94 -9.78 -0.68
N LEU A 253 16.31 -9.72 -1.96
CA LEU A 253 15.39 -10.05 -3.05
C LEU A 253 14.98 -11.54 -3.01
N ALA A 254 15.94 -12.44 -2.75
CA ALA A 254 15.70 -13.87 -2.60
C ALA A 254 14.79 -14.16 -1.39
N GLU A 255 15.07 -13.54 -0.24
CA GLU A 255 14.21 -13.66 0.94
C GLU A 255 12.78 -13.19 0.65
N MET A 256 12.59 -12.08 -0.05
CA MET A 256 11.26 -11.61 -0.44
C MET A 256 10.53 -12.62 -1.34
N CYS A 257 11.23 -13.28 -2.27
CA CYS A 257 10.63 -14.32 -3.10
C CYS A 257 10.14 -15.49 -2.26
N ASN A 258 10.99 -16.01 -1.37
CA ASN A 258 10.66 -17.13 -0.49
C ASN A 258 9.53 -16.79 0.50
N LEU A 259 9.60 -15.60 1.12
CA LEU A 259 8.54 -15.11 2.02
C LEU A 259 7.22 -14.91 1.28
N GLY A 260 7.27 -14.42 0.04
CA GLY A 260 6.11 -14.23 -0.82
C GLY A 260 5.38 -15.56 -1.11
N GLU A 261 6.12 -16.63 -1.38
CA GLU A 261 5.58 -17.98 -1.56
C GLU A 261 4.94 -18.48 -0.26
N GLY A 262 5.64 -18.41 0.87
CA GLY A 262 5.11 -18.84 2.17
C GLY A 262 3.85 -18.09 2.62
N ILE A 263 3.79 -16.77 2.36
CA ILE A 263 2.58 -15.96 2.63
C ILE A 263 1.42 -16.45 1.75
N TRP A 264 1.69 -16.76 0.47
CA TRP A 264 0.67 -17.23 -0.45
C TRP A 264 0.13 -18.61 -0.06
N GLU A 265 1.01 -19.56 0.26
CA GLU A 265 0.63 -20.90 0.70
C GLU A 265 -0.26 -20.83 1.95
N THR A 266 0.17 -20.05 2.96
CA THR A 266 -0.61 -19.86 4.19
C THR A 266 -1.98 -19.21 3.91
N ALA A 267 -2.05 -18.22 3.02
CA ALA A 267 -3.30 -17.57 2.65
C ALA A 267 -4.23 -18.53 1.87
N LEU A 268 -3.67 -19.39 1.02
CA LEU A 268 -4.42 -20.40 0.28
C LEU A 268 -5.00 -21.45 1.23
N GLU A 269 -4.20 -21.97 2.16
CA GLU A 269 -4.65 -22.93 3.18
C GLU A 269 -5.78 -22.35 4.03
N GLN A 270 -5.63 -21.11 4.51
CA GLN A 270 -6.68 -20.42 5.27
C GLN A 270 -7.95 -20.20 4.44
N GLY A 271 -7.81 -19.85 3.16
CA GLY A 271 -8.94 -19.68 2.26
C GLY A 271 -9.70 -20.99 2.01
N ILE A 272 -8.98 -22.11 1.88
CA ILE A 272 -9.56 -23.45 1.73
C ILE A 272 -10.28 -23.83 3.03
N GLU A 273 -9.65 -23.67 4.19
CA GLU A 273 -10.23 -24.00 5.49
C GLU A 273 -11.53 -23.21 5.73
N GLN A 274 -11.51 -21.89 5.50
CA GLN A 274 -12.70 -21.05 5.61
C GLN A 274 -13.79 -21.44 4.61
N GLY A 275 -13.42 -21.77 3.38
CA GLY A 275 -14.36 -22.22 2.36
C GLY A 275 -15.03 -23.55 2.73
N ILE A 276 -14.28 -24.49 3.30
CA ILE A 276 -14.80 -25.75 3.80
C ILE A 276 -15.75 -25.51 4.98
N GLU A 277 -15.36 -24.70 5.96
CA GLU A 277 -16.18 -24.38 7.12
C GLU A 277 -17.50 -23.74 6.72
N GLN A 278 -17.46 -22.72 5.86
CA GLN A 278 -18.67 -22.07 5.32
C GLN A 278 -19.54 -23.04 4.50
N GLY A 279 -18.91 -23.90 3.68
CA GLY A 279 -19.61 -24.90 2.91
C GLY A 279 -20.32 -25.94 3.79
N ILE A 280 -19.69 -26.37 4.87
CA ILE A 280 -20.29 -27.28 5.86
C ILE A 280 -21.46 -26.60 6.57
N GLU A 281 -21.28 -25.36 7.03
CA GLU A 281 -22.33 -24.61 7.72
C GLU A 281 -23.56 -24.40 6.82
N GLN A 282 -23.34 -23.94 5.59
CA GLN A 282 -24.41 -23.82 4.59
C GLN A 282 -25.08 -25.15 4.25
N GLY A 283 -24.30 -26.23 4.12
CA GLY A 283 -24.82 -27.57 3.86
C GLY A 283 -25.68 -28.10 5.01
N ILE A 284 -25.26 -27.86 6.25
CA ILE A 284 -26.06 -28.23 7.44
C ILE A 284 -27.38 -27.45 7.49
N GLU A 285 -27.31 -26.12 7.21
CA GLU A 285 -28.49 -25.27 7.20
C GLU A 285 -29.49 -25.67 6.10
N GLN A 286 -28.99 -25.86 4.87
CA GLN A 286 -29.80 -26.35 3.76
C GLN A 286 -30.38 -27.74 4.04
N GLY A 287 -29.60 -28.66 4.63
CA GLY A 287 -30.05 -29.98 5.02
C GLY A 287 -31.16 -29.95 6.09
N LYS A 288 -31.05 -29.04 7.08
CA LYS A 288 -32.10 -28.84 8.08
C LYS A 288 -33.38 -28.35 7.42
N ILE A 289 -33.29 -27.31 6.55
CA ILE A 289 -34.44 -26.75 5.83
C ILE A 289 -35.11 -27.83 4.98
N SER A 290 -34.34 -28.55 4.17
CA SER A 290 -34.86 -29.65 3.34
C SER A 290 -35.54 -30.72 4.18
N GLY A 291 -34.94 -31.13 5.28
CA GLY A 291 -35.50 -32.13 6.19
C GLY A 291 -36.81 -31.68 6.84
N ILE A 292 -36.94 -30.38 7.20
CA ILE A 292 -38.16 -29.80 7.76
C ILE A 292 -39.25 -29.83 6.69
N ILE A 293 -38.99 -29.29 5.49
CA ILE A 293 -39.95 -29.22 4.40
C ILE A 293 -40.46 -30.60 4.00
N GLU A 294 -39.55 -31.55 3.78
CA GLU A 294 -39.91 -32.93 3.41
C GLU A 294 -40.74 -33.63 4.49
N THR A 295 -40.39 -33.46 5.75
CA THR A 295 -41.10 -34.04 6.88
C THR A 295 -42.50 -33.42 6.97
N CYS A 296 -42.64 -32.13 6.88
CA CYS A 296 -43.92 -31.44 6.90
C CYS A 296 -44.85 -31.88 5.72
N ARG A 297 -44.26 -32.05 4.52
CA ARG A 297 -45.00 -32.56 3.35
C ARG A 297 -45.48 -34.01 3.53
N LYS A 298 -44.62 -34.87 4.12
CA LYS A 298 -45.03 -36.25 4.46
C LYS A 298 -46.16 -36.32 5.48
N LEU A 299 -46.31 -35.28 6.31
CA LEU A 299 -47.38 -35.15 7.29
C LEU A 299 -48.60 -34.41 6.69
N ASN A 300 -48.58 -34.11 5.38
CA ASN A 300 -49.65 -33.39 4.66
C ASN A 300 -49.97 -32.01 5.25
N LEU A 301 -48.97 -31.32 5.79
CA LEU A 301 -49.13 -29.92 6.26
C LEU A 301 -49.29 -28.98 5.08
N SER A 302 -50.11 -27.93 5.24
CA SER A 302 -50.23 -26.85 4.28
C SER A 302 -48.97 -25.99 4.20
N GLU A 303 -48.73 -25.28 3.09
CA GLU A 303 -47.59 -24.37 2.93
C GLU A 303 -47.51 -23.32 4.07
N ALA A 304 -48.64 -22.80 4.52
CA ALA A 304 -48.69 -21.84 5.62
C ALA A 304 -48.17 -22.46 6.93
N GLU A 305 -48.50 -23.73 7.18
CA GLU A 305 -47.99 -24.47 8.35
C GLU A 305 -46.48 -24.81 8.21
N ILE A 306 -45.99 -25.08 6.99
CA ILE A 306 -44.56 -25.28 6.71
C ILE A 306 -43.78 -24.00 6.97
N VAL A 307 -44.27 -22.85 6.50
CA VAL A 307 -43.67 -21.54 6.73
C VAL A 307 -43.57 -21.24 8.24
N GLU A 308 -44.66 -21.49 9.00
CA GLU A 308 -44.65 -21.27 10.45
C GLU A 308 -43.65 -22.19 11.17
N LYS A 309 -43.52 -23.45 10.74
CA LYS A 309 -42.53 -24.38 11.29
C LYS A 309 -41.07 -23.99 11.00
N ILE A 310 -40.79 -23.53 9.78
CA ILE A 310 -39.47 -23.06 9.42
C ILE A 310 -39.10 -21.81 10.23
N LYS A 311 -40.02 -20.84 10.32
CA LYS A 311 -39.87 -19.63 11.14
C LYS A 311 -39.56 -19.96 12.60
N GLU A 312 -40.32 -20.89 13.19
CA GLU A 312 -40.15 -21.31 14.58
C GLU A 312 -38.82 -22.01 14.82
N ILE A 313 -38.42 -22.98 13.97
CA ILE A 313 -37.23 -23.83 14.14
C ILE A 313 -35.94 -23.08 13.78
N MET A 314 -35.99 -22.25 12.74
CA MET A 314 -34.81 -21.50 12.25
C MET A 314 -34.68 -20.12 12.89
N HIS A 315 -35.66 -19.68 13.68
CA HIS A 315 -35.69 -18.35 14.33
C HIS A 315 -35.54 -17.17 13.36
N ILE A 316 -36.16 -17.28 12.19
CA ILE A 316 -36.12 -16.27 11.13
C ILE A 316 -37.45 -15.52 10.97
N SER A 317 -37.48 -14.47 10.17
CA SER A 317 -38.71 -13.73 9.88
C SER A 317 -39.69 -14.52 9.01
N GLU A 318 -40.95 -14.14 9.03
CA GLU A 318 -42.00 -14.78 8.20
C GLU A 318 -41.70 -14.61 6.71
N ASP A 319 -41.19 -13.47 6.29
CA ASP A 319 -40.88 -13.19 4.89
C ASP A 319 -39.68 -14.06 4.41
N GLU A 320 -38.66 -14.25 5.23
CA GLU A 320 -37.54 -15.15 4.95
C GLU A 320 -38.02 -16.61 4.86
N ALA A 321 -38.85 -17.04 5.79
CA ALA A 321 -39.42 -18.40 5.75
C ALA A 321 -40.26 -18.66 4.50
N LYS A 322 -41.09 -17.70 4.08
CA LYS A 322 -41.85 -17.76 2.82
C LYS A 322 -40.91 -17.87 1.61
N TRP A 323 -39.87 -17.05 1.57
CA TRP A 323 -38.93 -17.08 0.47
C TRP A 323 -38.22 -18.45 0.39
N ILE A 324 -37.82 -19.03 1.52
CA ILE A 324 -37.18 -20.35 1.61
C ILE A 324 -38.09 -21.44 1.04
N VAL A 325 -39.36 -21.48 1.45
CA VAL A 325 -40.32 -22.50 0.96
C VAL A 325 -40.54 -22.38 -0.54
N GLN A 326 -40.70 -21.16 -1.04
CA GLN A 326 -40.87 -20.90 -2.48
C GLN A 326 -39.59 -21.25 -3.29
N SER A 327 -38.40 -20.91 -2.77
CA SER A 327 -37.13 -21.22 -3.44
C SER A 327 -36.87 -22.71 -3.51
N PHE A 328 -37.28 -23.48 -2.48
CA PHE A 328 -37.14 -24.93 -2.45
C PHE A 328 -37.98 -25.61 -3.57
N GLU A 329 -39.06 -25.02 -4.00
CA GLU A 329 -39.87 -25.54 -5.11
C GLU A 329 -39.21 -25.35 -6.47
N ILE A 330 -38.47 -24.26 -6.64
CA ILE A 330 -37.82 -23.92 -7.92
C ILE A 330 -36.59 -24.80 -8.20
N HIS A 331 -35.93 -25.30 -7.17
CA HIS A 331 -34.65 -26.05 -7.31
C HIS A 331 -34.83 -27.57 -7.28
N ASN A 332 -36.02 -28.11 -7.07
CA ASN A 332 -36.28 -29.55 -7.05
C ASN A 332 -37.03 -30.04 -8.32
N PHE A 333 -36.88 -29.34 -9.44
CA PHE A 333 -37.27 -29.82 -10.76
C PHE A 333 -36.07 -30.06 -11.67
#